data_b5631cbfec8113f3fb968708d788cbb2
#
_entry.id   b5631cbfec8113f3fb968708d788cbb2
#
_cell.length_a   1.000
_cell.length_b   1.000
_cell.length_c   1.000
_cell.angle_alpha   90.00
_cell.angle_beta   90.00
_cell.angle_gamma   90.00
#
_symmetry.space_group_name_H-M   'P 1'
#
loop_
_entity.id
_entity.type
_entity.pdbx_description
1 polymer ?
#
loop_
_entity_poly.entity_id
_entity_poly.type
_entity_poly.pdbx_seq_one_letter_code
_entity_poly.pdbx_strand_id
1 'polypeptide(L)'
;MYRTLLATLLAAAAMAQAADRPENFLQWRDGLASSAQPTAAWLATVGEQKYEVLINLAPPQSMGSIANEGGIVSSKGVKYVNIPVDFMRPTAEDFRFFTEVMKASAWRNVFVHCQANFRGSSFVFLYRVIHEGAPANETWKKLQGVWVPEPQWKRFIEETLKANGKAFELM
;
A
#
# COMPACT_ATOMS: atom_id res chain seq x y z
N MET A 1 30.60 -30.18 17.65
CA MET A 1 30.35 -29.94 16.21
C MET A 1 28.90 -29.54 15.86
N TYR A 2 27.89 -29.71 16.73
CA TYR A 2 26.49 -29.39 16.42
C TYR A 2 26.07 -27.90 16.61
N ARG A 3 26.84 -27.10 17.32
CA ARG A 3 26.52 -25.68 17.58
C ARG A 3 26.76 -24.74 16.39
N THR A 4 27.69 -25.08 15.50
CA THR A 4 28.03 -24.29 14.32
C THR A 4 27.03 -24.42 13.15
N LEU A 5 26.35 -25.56 13.04
CA LEU A 5 25.38 -25.83 11.98
C LEU A 5 24.02 -25.10 12.21
N LEU A 6 23.62 -24.91 13.48
CA LEU A 6 22.38 -24.13 13.78
C LEU A 6 22.53 -22.63 13.49
N ALA A 7 23.69 -22.06 13.73
CA ALA A 7 23.93 -20.63 13.48
C ALA A 7 23.92 -20.28 11.98
N THR A 8 24.41 -21.19 11.14
CA THR A 8 24.40 -20.99 9.67
C THR A 8 23.00 -21.10 9.05
N LEU A 9 22.14 -21.94 9.57
CA LEU A 9 20.74 -22.07 9.10
C LEU A 9 19.89 -20.86 9.47
N LEU A 10 20.07 -20.29 10.65
CA LEU A 10 19.35 -19.06 11.07
C LEU A 10 19.80 -17.82 10.29
N ALA A 11 21.08 -17.72 9.93
CA ALA A 11 21.58 -16.62 9.12
C ALA A 11 21.08 -16.67 7.66
N ALA A 12 20.94 -17.86 7.08
CA ALA A 12 20.41 -18.05 5.73
C ALA A 12 18.90 -17.69 5.64
N ALA A 13 18.11 -18.03 6.67
CA ALA A 13 16.70 -17.68 6.72
C ALA A 13 16.47 -16.16 6.87
N ALA A 14 17.32 -15.45 7.63
CA ALA A 14 17.25 -14.00 7.78
C ALA A 14 17.63 -13.24 6.50
N MET A 15 18.53 -13.77 5.69
CA MET A 15 18.91 -13.16 4.41
C MET A 15 17.85 -13.37 3.31
N ALA A 16 17.12 -14.48 3.31
CA ALA A 16 16.04 -14.72 2.36
C ALA A 16 14.85 -13.76 2.54
N GLN A 17 14.58 -13.33 3.75
CA GLN A 17 13.49 -12.37 4.04
C GLN A 17 13.79 -10.91 3.63
N ALA A 18 15.06 -10.53 3.50
CA ALA A 18 15.46 -9.17 3.11
C ALA A 18 15.41 -8.95 1.58
N ALA A 19 15.39 -10.01 0.78
CA ALA A 19 15.56 -9.93 -0.66
C ALA A 19 14.25 -9.70 -1.45
N ASP A 20 13.09 -9.80 -0.82
CA ASP A 20 11.80 -9.90 -1.53
C ASP A 20 10.81 -8.76 -1.22
N ARG A 21 11.31 -7.62 -0.76
CA ARG A 21 10.44 -6.45 -0.55
C ARG A 21 9.91 -5.94 -1.89
N PRO A 22 8.59 -5.76 -2.05
CA PRO A 22 8.02 -5.28 -3.31
C PRO A 22 8.63 -3.95 -3.76
N GLU A 23 8.70 -3.74 -5.07
CA GLU A 23 9.18 -2.47 -5.64
C GLU A 23 8.38 -1.28 -5.12
N ASN A 24 9.00 -0.10 -5.08
CA ASN A 24 8.38 1.13 -4.60
C ASN A 24 7.72 0.99 -3.22
N PHE A 25 8.28 0.13 -2.36
CA PHE A 25 7.79 -0.03 -1.00
C PHE A 25 7.97 1.25 -0.19
N LEU A 26 6.91 1.68 0.48
CA LEU A 26 6.90 2.87 1.31
C LEU A 26 6.25 2.58 2.66
N GLN A 27 7.03 2.70 3.74
CA GLN A 27 6.50 2.67 5.09
C GLN A 27 5.98 4.07 5.46
N TRP A 28 4.68 4.17 5.69
CA TRP A 28 4.04 5.43 6.05
C TRP A 28 4.09 5.72 7.54
N ARG A 29 3.78 4.73 8.34
CA ARG A 29 3.89 4.66 9.80
C ARG A 29 3.90 3.19 10.23
N ASP A 30 4.06 2.94 11.50
CA ASP A 30 3.91 1.58 12.02
C ASP A 30 2.51 1.03 11.65
N GLY A 31 2.50 -0.19 11.17
CA GLY A 31 1.28 -0.86 10.73
C GLY A 31 0.64 -0.35 9.43
N LEU A 32 1.29 0.57 8.69
CA LEU A 32 0.77 1.02 7.38
C LEU A 32 1.89 1.15 6.36
N ALA A 33 1.83 0.36 5.31
CA ALA A 33 2.76 0.43 4.18
C ALA A 33 2.03 0.38 2.84
N SER A 34 2.72 0.82 1.78
CA SER A 34 2.25 0.64 0.40
C SER A 34 3.39 0.22 -0.53
N SER A 35 3.04 -0.40 -1.67
CA SER A 35 4.03 -0.81 -2.68
C SER A 35 3.46 -0.93 -4.09
N ALA A 36 4.34 -1.22 -5.06
CA ALA A 36 3.95 -1.81 -6.33
C ALA A 36 3.40 -3.23 -6.12
N GLN A 37 2.97 -3.89 -7.20
CA GLN A 37 2.44 -5.26 -7.16
C GLN A 37 3.45 -6.22 -6.50
N PRO A 38 3.11 -6.83 -5.36
CA PRO A 38 3.95 -7.85 -4.75
C PRO A 38 4.00 -9.14 -5.59
N THR A 39 5.06 -9.91 -5.46
CA THR A 39 5.13 -11.25 -6.06
C THR A 39 4.18 -12.23 -5.37
N ALA A 40 3.82 -13.33 -6.04
CA ALA A 40 3.03 -14.39 -5.42
C ALA A 40 3.73 -15.00 -4.20
N ALA A 41 5.06 -15.11 -4.23
CA ALA A 41 5.86 -15.59 -3.11
C ALA A 41 5.76 -14.65 -1.90
N TRP A 42 5.85 -13.33 -2.12
CA TRP A 42 5.68 -12.34 -1.06
C TRP A 42 4.26 -12.37 -0.47
N LEU A 43 3.23 -12.43 -1.31
CA LEU A 43 1.84 -12.53 -0.86
C LEU A 43 1.59 -13.79 -0.02
N ALA A 44 2.28 -14.88 -0.32
CA ALA A 44 2.20 -16.10 0.46
C ALA A 44 2.77 -15.96 1.90
N THR A 45 3.54 -14.93 2.17
CA THR A 45 4.12 -14.62 3.50
C THR A 45 3.49 -13.38 4.17
N VAL A 46 2.48 -12.76 3.58
CA VAL A 46 1.93 -11.47 4.03
C VAL A 46 1.44 -11.48 5.49
N GLY A 47 0.90 -12.60 5.96
CA GLY A 47 0.49 -12.78 7.36
C GLY A 47 1.69 -12.88 8.32
N GLU A 48 2.77 -13.51 7.90
CA GLU A 48 4.02 -13.59 8.66
C GLU A 48 4.68 -12.21 8.83
N GLN A 49 4.43 -11.31 7.89
CA GLN A 49 4.84 -9.90 7.95
C GLN A 49 3.93 -9.04 8.81
N LYS A 50 2.98 -9.68 9.54
CA LYS A 50 2.04 -9.08 10.49
C LYS A 50 0.99 -8.15 9.87
N TYR A 51 0.79 -8.18 8.56
CA TYR A 51 -0.35 -7.50 7.95
C TYR A 51 -1.63 -8.32 8.19
N GLU A 52 -2.72 -7.61 8.48
CA GLU A 52 -4.03 -8.18 8.77
C GLU A 52 -5.06 -7.85 7.68
N VAL A 53 -4.79 -6.76 6.94
CA VAL A 53 -5.60 -6.30 5.82
C VAL A 53 -4.70 -5.95 4.66
N LEU A 54 -5.03 -6.43 3.47
CA LEU A 54 -4.39 -6.06 2.22
C LEU A 54 -5.41 -5.44 1.28
N ILE A 55 -5.12 -4.22 0.81
CA ILE A 55 -5.95 -3.47 -0.11
C ILE A 55 -5.23 -3.36 -1.45
N ASN A 56 -5.82 -3.92 -2.51
CA ASN A 56 -5.34 -3.79 -3.87
C ASN A 56 -6.14 -2.72 -4.63
N LEU A 57 -5.47 -1.67 -5.09
CA LEU A 57 -6.10 -0.57 -5.86
C LEU A 57 -5.98 -0.76 -7.38
N ALA A 58 -5.38 -1.85 -7.83
CA ALA A 58 -5.27 -2.12 -9.25
C ALA A 58 -6.52 -2.85 -9.77
N PRO A 59 -7.01 -2.50 -10.98
CA PRO A 59 -7.97 -3.34 -11.69
C PRO A 59 -7.42 -4.77 -11.90
N PRO A 60 -8.26 -5.80 -11.89
CA PRO A 60 -7.81 -7.19 -12.04
C PRO A 60 -7.05 -7.47 -13.34
N GLN A 61 -7.26 -6.64 -14.38
CA GLN A 61 -6.60 -6.76 -15.68
C GLN A 61 -5.28 -5.97 -15.79
N SER A 62 -4.83 -5.36 -14.71
CA SER A 62 -3.57 -4.60 -14.70
C SER A 62 -2.38 -5.51 -15.03
N MET A 63 -1.42 -4.97 -15.76
CA MET A 63 -0.19 -5.69 -16.07
C MET A 63 0.51 -6.13 -14.77
N GLY A 64 0.92 -7.39 -14.71
CA GLY A 64 1.53 -7.99 -13.53
C GLY A 64 0.55 -8.45 -12.46
N SER A 65 -0.78 -8.32 -12.67
CA SER A 65 -1.77 -8.84 -11.72
C SER A 65 -1.61 -10.35 -11.53
N ILE A 66 -1.85 -10.81 -10.31
CA ILE A 66 -1.70 -12.22 -9.93
C ILE A 66 -3.08 -12.87 -9.92
N ALA A 67 -3.21 -13.95 -10.69
CA ALA A 67 -4.42 -14.76 -10.68
C ALA A 67 -4.72 -15.28 -9.27
N ASN A 68 -5.98 -15.13 -8.83
CA ASN A 68 -6.45 -15.56 -7.51
C ASN A 68 -5.68 -14.94 -6.32
N GLU A 69 -5.20 -13.69 -6.47
CA GLU A 69 -4.48 -12.98 -5.42
C GLU A 69 -5.26 -12.96 -4.10
N GLY A 70 -6.56 -12.67 -4.16
CA GLY A 70 -7.42 -12.69 -2.98
C GLY A 70 -7.46 -14.04 -2.27
N GLY A 71 -7.43 -15.15 -3.02
CA GLY A 71 -7.36 -16.50 -2.46
C GLY A 71 -6.02 -16.77 -1.77
N ILE A 72 -4.91 -16.34 -2.38
CA ILE A 72 -3.57 -16.46 -1.79
C ILE A 72 -3.53 -15.73 -0.45
N VAL A 73 -3.92 -14.46 -0.44
CA VAL A 73 -3.89 -13.59 0.75
C VAL A 73 -4.81 -14.12 1.85
N SER A 74 -6.05 -14.46 1.50
CA SER A 74 -7.04 -14.97 2.45
C SER A 74 -6.63 -16.30 3.09
N SER A 75 -5.93 -17.16 2.34
CA SER A 75 -5.38 -18.42 2.87
C SER A 75 -4.34 -18.22 3.99
N LYS A 76 -3.82 -16.99 4.13
CA LYS A 76 -2.87 -16.58 5.18
C LYS A 76 -3.54 -15.87 6.36
N GLY A 77 -4.86 -15.91 6.45
CA GLY A 77 -5.63 -15.23 7.50
C GLY A 77 -5.69 -13.71 7.35
N VAL A 78 -5.29 -13.17 6.21
CA VAL A 78 -5.30 -11.74 5.92
C VAL A 78 -6.56 -11.37 5.14
N LYS A 79 -7.26 -10.32 5.55
CA LYS A 79 -8.42 -9.81 4.84
C LYS A 79 -7.97 -9.16 3.53
N TYR A 80 -8.55 -9.58 2.41
CA TYR A 80 -8.29 -9.00 1.10
C TYR A 80 -9.43 -8.11 0.64
N VAL A 81 -9.09 -6.92 0.13
CA VAL A 81 -10.06 -5.99 -0.48
C VAL A 81 -9.49 -5.49 -1.80
N ASN A 82 -10.21 -5.66 -2.90
CA ASN A 82 -9.86 -5.04 -4.17
C ASN A 82 -10.77 -3.84 -4.45
N ILE A 83 -10.16 -2.68 -4.70
CA ILE A 83 -10.82 -1.44 -5.11
C ILE A 83 -10.22 -1.07 -6.47
N PRO A 84 -10.87 -1.43 -7.58
CA PRO A 84 -10.28 -1.28 -8.92
C PRO A 84 -10.34 0.18 -9.40
N VAL A 85 -9.34 0.97 -9.02
CA VAL A 85 -9.23 2.39 -9.39
C VAL A 85 -8.72 2.55 -10.82
N ASP A 86 -9.49 3.23 -11.67
CA ASP A 86 -9.02 3.61 -13.01
C ASP A 86 -7.90 4.66 -12.89
N PHE A 87 -6.70 4.31 -13.39
CA PHE A 87 -5.55 5.21 -13.30
C PHE A 87 -5.76 6.53 -14.06
N MET A 88 -6.49 6.49 -15.17
CA MET A 88 -6.74 7.67 -15.98
C MET A 88 -7.84 8.57 -15.40
N ARG A 89 -8.71 8.02 -14.55
CA ARG A 89 -9.88 8.71 -13.99
C ARG A 89 -10.13 8.29 -12.53
N PRO A 90 -9.23 8.61 -11.60
CA PRO A 90 -9.49 8.37 -10.18
C PRO A 90 -10.71 9.19 -9.73
N THR A 91 -11.58 8.63 -8.90
CA THR A 91 -12.82 9.28 -8.47
C THR A 91 -12.87 9.51 -6.97
N ALA A 92 -13.67 10.51 -6.56
CA ALA A 92 -13.95 10.74 -5.14
C ALA A 92 -14.67 9.53 -4.50
N GLU A 93 -15.42 8.76 -5.28
CA GLU A 93 -16.09 7.55 -4.80
C GLU A 93 -15.09 6.44 -4.50
N ASP A 94 -14.08 6.23 -5.35
CA ASP A 94 -13.00 5.28 -5.09
C ASP A 94 -12.28 5.61 -3.77
N PHE A 95 -11.97 6.90 -3.57
CA PHE A 95 -11.33 7.35 -2.35
C PHE A 95 -12.25 7.24 -1.13
N ARG A 96 -13.53 7.51 -1.25
CA ARG A 96 -14.52 7.32 -0.19
C ARG A 96 -14.57 5.85 0.23
N PHE A 97 -14.64 4.93 -0.72
CA PHE A 97 -14.66 3.50 -0.43
C PHE A 97 -13.36 3.04 0.24
N PHE A 98 -12.21 3.49 -0.27
CA PHE A 98 -10.92 3.26 0.39
C PHE A 98 -10.92 3.76 1.85
N THR A 99 -11.43 4.97 2.07
CA THR A 99 -11.53 5.57 3.39
C THR A 99 -12.37 4.71 4.35
N GLU A 100 -13.51 4.20 3.90
CA GLU A 100 -14.35 3.32 4.72
C GLU A 100 -13.64 2.00 5.08
N VAL A 101 -12.92 1.40 4.13
CA VAL A 101 -12.11 0.20 4.39
C VAL A 101 -11.00 0.50 5.41
N MET A 102 -10.31 1.62 5.27
CA MET A 102 -9.27 2.05 6.21
C MET A 102 -9.82 2.29 7.61
N LYS A 103 -10.97 2.97 7.75
CA LYS A 103 -11.66 3.20 9.04
C LYS A 103 -12.11 1.88 9.68
N ALA A 104 -12.69 0.97 8.89
CA ALA A 104 -13.06 -0.36 9.35
C ALA A 104 -11.87 -1.24 9.75
N SER A 105 -10.66 -0.83 9.34
CA SER A 105 -9.39 -1.47 9.66
C SER A 105 -8.59 -0.69 10.70
N ALA A 106 -9.21 0.26 11.42
CA ALA A 106 -8.57 0.95 12.52
C ALA A 106 -7.97 -0.07 13.50
N TRP A 107 -6.75 0.20 13.98
CA TRP A 107 -5.99 -0.68 14.89
C TRP A 107 -5.41 -1.95 14.25
N ARG A 108 -5.55 -2.13 12.94
CA ARG A 108 -4.97 -3.25 12.19
C ARG A 108 -3.76 -2.80 11.39
N ASN A 109 -2.87 -3.73 11.12
CA ASN A 109 -1.78 -3.52 10.17
C ASN A 109 -2.30 -3.68 8.74
N VAL A 110 -2.21 -2.59 7.97
CA VAL A 110 -2.74 -2.51 6.61
C VAL A 110 -1.61 -2.42 5.59
N PHE A 111 -1.69 -3.23 4.56
CA PHE A 111 -0.84 -3.14 3.39
C PHE A 111 -1.66 -2.74 2.18
N VAL A 112 -1.22 -1.68 1.49
CA VAL A 112 -1.89 -1.16 0.29
C VAL A 112 -0.99 -1.37 -0.90
N HIS A 113 -1.50 -1.88 -2.01
CA HIS A 113 -0.71 -1.94 -3.23
C HIS A 113 -1.53 -1.63 -4.48
N CYS A 114 -0.82 -1.41 -5.57
CA CYS A 114 -1.36 -1.38 -6.91
C CYS A 114 -0.26 -1.85 -7.88
N GLN A 115 -0.34 -1.53 -9.15
CA GLN A 115 0.68 -1.96 -10.13
C GLN A 115 2.08 -1.39 -9.83
N ALA A 116 2.19 -0.07 -9.58
CA ALA A 116 3.47 0.66 -9.42
C ALA A 116 3.54 1.52 -8.14
N ASN A 117 2.64 1.36 -7.21
CA ASN A 117 2.43 2.18 -6.02
C ASN A 117 1.94 3.62 -6.28
N PHE A 118 1.59 4.00 -7.49
CA PHE A 118 1.13 5.38 -7.78
C PHE A 118 -0.24 5.66 -7.16
N ARG A 119 -1.24 4.80 -7.40
CA ARG A 119 -2.55 4.85 -6.73
C ARG A 119 -2.42 4.65 -5.21
N GLY A 120 -1.62 3.63 -4.81
CA GLY A 120 -1.41 3.29 -3.41
C GLY A 120 -0.87 4.46 -2.61
N SER A 121 0.24 5.05 -3.06
CA SER A 121 0.85 6.18 -2.37
C SER A 121 -0.06 7.41 -2.34
N SER A 122 -0.81 7.69 -3.42
CA SER A 122 -1.72 8.84 -3.48
C SER A 122 -2.91 8.69 -2.52
N PHE A 123 -3.53 7.51 -2.46
CA PHE A 123 -4.66 7.26 -1.57
C PHE A 123 -4.25 7.24 -0.11
N VAL A 124 -3.10 6.64 0.21
CA VAL A 124 -2.56 6.66 1.57
C VAL A 124 -2.15 8.07 1.99
N PHE A 125 -1.53 8.86 1.10
CA PHE A 125 -1.25 10.28 1.34
C PHE A 125 -2.53 11.04 1.74
N LEU A 126 -3.56 10.94 0.92
CA LEU A 126 -4.85 11.60 1.17
C LEU A 126 -5.47 11.17 2.50
N TYR A 127 -5.52 9.87 2.76
CA TYR A 127 -6.07 9.33 4.00
C TYR A 127 -5.34 9.86 5.23
N ARG A 128 -4.01 9.83 5.20
CA ARG A 128 -3.20 10.28 6.30
C ARG A 128 -3.36 11.77 6.60
N VAL A 129 -3.38 12.61 5.56
CA VAL A 129 -3.55 14.06 5.73
C VAL A 129 -4.97 14.40 6.20
N ILE A 130 -5.98 13.76 5.62
CA ILE A 130 -7.39 14.09 5.89
C ILE A 130 -7.86 13.50 7.22
N HIS A 131 -7.58 12.22 7.47
CA HIS A 131 -8.19 11.47 8.58
C HIS A 131 -7.24 11.20 9.75
N GLU A 132 -5.92 11.14 9.51
CA GLU A 132 -4.94 10.93 10.57
C GLU A 132 -4.26 12.25 11.02
N GLY A 133 -4.52 13.38 10.34
CA GLY A 133 -3.91 14.67 10.67
C GLY A 133 -2.40 14.72 10.42
N ALA A 134 -1.86 13.85 9.56
CA ALA A 134 -0.45 13.85 9.24
C ALA A 134 -0.02 15.16 8.56
N PRO A 135 1.20 15.68 8.84
CA PRO A 135 1.71 16.89 8.20
C PRO A 135 1.76 16.73 6.67
N ALA A 136 1.03 17.58 5.94
CA ALA A 136 0.86 17.44 4.49
C ALA A 136 2.21 17.51 3.75
N ASN A 137 3.08 18.48 4.10
CA ASN A 137 4.38 18.65 3.45
C ASN A 137 5.29 17.40 3.58
N GLU A 138 5.37 16.82 4.76
CA GLU A 138 6.21 15.64 5.02
C GLU A 138 5.64 14.41 4.32
N THR A 139 4.30 14.26 4.38
CA THR A 139 3.60 13.15 3.75
C THR A 139 3.67 13.24 2.22
N TRP A 140 3.63 14.45 1.67
CA TRP A 140 3.81 14.72 0.24
C TRP A 140 5.22 14.36 -0.24
N LYS A 141 6.26 14.75 0.50
CA LYS A 141 7.65 14.36 0.18
C LYS A 141 7.83 12.85 0.14
N LYS A 142 7.17 12.11 1.03
CA LYS A 142 7.19 10.64 0.97
C LYS A 142 6.56 10.11 -0.31
N LEU A 143 5.41 10.66 -0.74
CA LEU A 143 4.78 10.30 -2.00
C LEU A 143 5.69 10.61 -3.19
N GLN A 144 6.31 11.81 -3.21
CA GLN A 144 7.24 12.20 -4.29
C GLN A 144 8.48 11.30 -4.38
N GLY A 145 8.86 10.61 -3.32
CA GLY A 145 9.88 9.56 -3.34
C GLY A 145 9.47 8.31 -4.13
N VAL A 146 8.18 8.14 -4.40
CA VAL A 146 7.66 7.06 -5.24
C VAL A 146 7.47 7.52 -6.70
N TRP A 147 6.83 8.67 -6.89
CA TRP A 147 6.55 9.21 -8.22
C TRP A 147 6.16 10.70 -8.16
N VAL A 148 6.19 11.36 -9.31
CA VAL A 148 5.64 12.70 -9.48
C VAL A 148 4.26 12.56 -10.13
N PRO A 149 3.15 12.90 -9.43
CA PRO A 149 1.82 12.75 -9.97
C PRO A 149 1.58 13.52 -11.26
N GLU A 150 1.00 12.86 -12.25
CA GLU A 150 0.56 13.46 -13.51
C GLU A 150 -0.60 14.46 -13.30
N PRO A 151 -0.89 15.33 -14.26
CA PRO A 151 -1.88 16.41 -14.08
C PRO A 151 -3.25 15.95 -13.59
N GLN A 152 -3.77 14.81 -14.07
CA GLN A 152 -5.05 14.27 -13.61
C GLN A 152 -5.01 13.84 -12.15
N TRP A 153 -3.88 13.26 -11.70
CA TRP A 153 -3.68 12.87 -10.30
C TRP A 153 -3.46 14.07 -9.38
N LYS A 154 -2.72 15.09 -9.86
CA LYS A 154 -2.60 16.35 -9.11
C LYS A 154 -3.96 16.97 -8.86
N ARG A 155 -4.79 17.13 -9.90
CA ARG A 155 -6.14 17.66 -9.76
C ARG A 155 -6.98 16.83 -8.78
N PHE A 156 -6.99 15.52 -8.95
CA PHE A 156 -7.72 14.63 -8.05
C PHE A 156 -7.30 14.79 -6.58
N ILE A 157 -5.99 14.87 -6.32
CA ILE A 157 -5.44 15.06 -4.97
C ILE A 157 -5.86 16.42 -4.41
N GLU A 158 -5.69 17.51 -5.17
CA GLU A 158 -6.04 18.87 -4.76
C GLU A 158 -7.55 19.02 -4.49
N GLU A 159 -8.38 18.53 -5.39
CA GLU A 159 -9.84 18.55 -5.25
C GLU A 159 -10.29 17.73 -4.03
N THR A 160 -9.69 16.57 -3.81
CA THR A 160 -10.00 15.72 -2.64
C THR A 160 -9.59 16.40 -1.34
N LEU A 161 -8.42 17.00 -1.27
CA LEU A 161 -7.97 17.76 -0.10
C LEU A 161 -8.92 18.93 0.17
N LYS A 162 -9.22 19.73 -0.84
CA LYS A 162 -10.12 20.88 -0.75
C LYS A 162 -11.53 20.49 -0.28
N ALA A 163 -12.08 19.41 -0.85
CA ALA A 163 -13.40 18.91 -0.46
C ALA A 163 -13.46 18.43 1.01
N ASN A 164 -12.31 18.13 1.60
CA ASN A 164 -12.18 17.73 3.00
C ASN A 164 -11.61 18.85 3.90
N GLY A 165 -11.66 20.11 3.45
CA GLY A 165 -11.25 21.27 4.24
C GLY A 165 -9.74 21.37 4.50
N LYS A 166 -8.90 20.73 3.66
CA LYS A 166 -7.46 20.81 3.75
C LYS A 166 -6.91 21.77 2.71
N ALA A 167 -6.29 22.87 3.16
CA ALA A 167 -5.57 23.79 2.30
C ALA A 167 -4.12 23.28 2.15
N PHE A 168 -3.77 22.77 0.98
CA PHE A 168 -2.43 22.33 0.65
C PHE A 168 -2.21 22.44 -0.87
N GLU A 169 -1.20 23.20 -1.26
CA GLU A 169 -0.79 23.33 -2.65
C GLU A 169 0.33 22.32 -2.97
N LEU A 170 0.13 21.55 -4.02
CA LEU A 170 1.11 20.57 -4.47
C LEU A 170 2.27 21.29 -5.19
N MET A 171 3.43 21.31 -4.58
CA MET A 171 4.67 21.83 -5.16
C MET A 171 5.42 20.74 -5.91
#